data_2b739d6202f46ee8c1e5a7f507a27896
#
_entry.id   2b739d6202f46ee8c1e5a7f507a27896
#
_cell.length_a   1.000
_cell.length_b   1.000
_cell.length_c   1.000
_cell.angle_alpha   90.00
_cell.angle_beta   90.00
_cell.angle_gamma   90.00
#
_symmetry.space_group_name_H-M   'P 1'
#
loop_
_entity.id
_entity.type
_entity.pdbx_description
1 polymer ?
#
loop_
_entity_poly.entity_id
_entity_poly.type
_entity_poly.pdbx_seq_one_letter_code
_entity_poly.pdbx_strand_id
1 'polypeptide(L)'
;SVPIYIKYGDDKLQKANGNGWGVFIIEDKFVESFLSTDKRRTELIHRQFYDQYGDPITIASGAKYYSAKYVDPDFIGERTSARPYLLRYSDILLVLAEAAGPSEGYPLVNKLRSRAGIPNFAPGLELKSFRKEVIKERAFELAFEGNRLFDLRRTGTVTSTVTEASKMSEESAAFYPIPQREIDLNPNVEKENNNKF
;
A
#
# COMPACT_ATOMS: atom_id res chain seq x y z
N SER A 1 -16.16 15.84 -16.20
CA SER A 1 -15.67 15.88 -14.81
C SER A 1 -14.74 17.08 -14.67
N VAL A 2 -14.90 17.84 -13.59
CA VAL A 2 -14.01 18.96 -13.28
C VAL A 2 -12.63 18.39 -12.98
N PRO A 3 -11.54 18.91 -13.60
CA PRO A 3 -10.19 18.46 -13.28
C PRO A 3 -9.88 18.72 -11.81
N ILE A 4 -9.27 17.73 -11.16
CA ILE A 4 -8.80 17.86 -9.78
C ILE A 4 -7.30 18.13 -9.81
N TYR A 5 -6.86 19.01 -8.95
CA TYR A 5 -5.46 19.35 -8.75
C TYR A 5 -5.04 19.05 -7.31
N ILE A 6 -3.77 18.74 -7.13
CA ILE A 6 -3.11 18.57 -5.84
C ILE A 6 -1.90 19.51 -5.79
N LYS A 7 -1.46 19.85 -4.59
CA LYS A 7 -0.25 20.68 -4.41
C LYS A 7 0.91 19.84 -3.91
N TYR A 8 2.09 20.08 -4.45
CA TYR A 8 3.34 19.45 -4.06
C TYR A 8 4.34 20.50 -3.59
N GLY A 9 5.16 20.14 -2.60
CA GLY A 9 6.29 20.94 -2.15
C GLY A 9 5.92 22.41 -1.97
N ASP A 10 6.53 23.29 -2.75
CA ASP A 10 6.34 24.75 -2.71
C ASP A 10 4.98 25.21 -3.27
N ASP A 11 3.90 24.52 -2.90
CA ASP A 11 2.52 24.83 -3.34
C ASP A 11 2.27 24.74 -4.85
N LYS A 12 3.12 24.04 -5.58
CA LYS A 12 2.94 23.84 -7.03
C LYS A 12 1.69 23.03 -7.30
N LEU A 13 0.77 23.62 -8.06
CA LEU A 13 -0.46 23.00 -8.49
C LEU A 13 -0.17 21.98 -9.60
N GLN A 14 -0.56 20.72 -9.38
CA GLN A 14 -0.44 19.66 -10.37
C GLN A 14 -1.79 19.00 -10.62
N LYS A 15 -2.16 18.85 -11.89
CA LYS A 15 -3.35 18.12 -12.29
C LYS A 15 -3.23 16.66 -11.86
N ALA A 16 -4.24 16.17 -11.17
CA ALA A 16 -4.38 14.77 -10.78
C ALA A 16 -5.21 14.00 -11.82
N ASN A 17 -5.25 12.67 -11.65
CA ASN A 17 -6.02 11.78 -12.54
C ASN A 17 -7.51 11.92 -12.23
N GLY A 18 -8.22 12.87 -12.74
CA GLY A 18 -9.68 12.99 -12.61
C GLY A 18 -10.23 12.63 -11.20
N ASN A 19 -11.54 12.44 -11.09
CA ASN A 19 -12.20 12.18 -9.80
C ASN A 19 -11.98 10.75 -9.26
N GLY A 20 -11.45 9.84 -10.07
CA GLY A 20 -11.47 8.42 -9.72
C GLY A 20 -12.90 7.89 -9.51
N TRP A 21 -13.05 6.60 -9.35
CA TRP A 21 -14.36 5.97 -9.06
C TRP A 21 -14.62 5.84 -7.55
N GLY A 22 -13.64 6.17 -6.69
CA GLY A 22 -13.77 6.04 -5.24
C GLY A 22 -13.93 4.60 -4.74
N VAL A 23 -13.55 3.62 -5.57
CA VAL A 23 -13.71 2.19 -5.25
C VAL A 23 -12.74 1.77 -4.13
N PHE A 24 -11.55 2.32 -4.12
CA PHE A 24 -10.55 2.05 -3.10
C PHE A 24 -10.38 3.28 -2.20
N ILE A 25 -10.74 3.11 -0.94
CA ILE A 25 -10.66 4.17 0.07
C ILE A 25 -9.40 3.97 0.91
N ILE A 26 -8.65 5.04 1.12
CA ILE A 26 -7.52 5.04 2.05
C ILE A 26 -8.09 5.25 3.45
N GLU A 27 -7.84 4.31 4.36
CA GLU A 27 -8.35 4.38 5.72
C GLU A 27 -7.61 5.39 6.58
N ASP A 28 -8.35 6.13 7.42
CA ASP A 28 -7.80 7.09 8.38
C ASP A 28 -6.70 6.44 9.24
N LYS A 29 -6.94 5.24 9.78
CA LYS A 29 -5.98 4.50 10.61
C LYS A 29 -4.64 4.25 9.91
N PHE A 30 -4.66 3.98 8.61
CA PHE A 30 -3.43 3.78 7.86
C PHE A 30 -2.65 5.09 7.72
N VAL A 31 -3.32 6.20 7.39
CA VAL A 31 -2.69 7.52 7.28
C VAL A 31 -2.13 7.98 8.63
N GLU A 32 -2.86 7.75 9.71
CA GLU A 32 -2.44 8.08 11.08
C GLU A 32 -1.29 7.23 11.59
N SER A 33 -1.08 6.04 11.01
CA SER A 33 0.04 5.16 11.39
C SER A 33 1.41 5.64 10.90
N PHE A 34 1.46 6.56 9.94
CA PHE A 34 2.69 7.23 9.53
C PHE A 34 3.14 8.24 10.59
N LEU A 35 4.43 8.43 10.73
CA LEU A 35 4.97 9.56 11.49
C LEU A 35 4.58 10.88 10.80
N SER A 36 4.34 11.92 11.58
CA SER A 36 3.97 13.25 11.04
C SER A 36 5.03 13.85 10.13
N THR A 37 6.30 13.47 10.34
CA THR A 37 7.45 13.91 9.55
C THR A 37 7.71 13.04 8.33
N ASP A 38 6.98 11.93 8.15
CA ASP A 38 7.19 11.00 7.03
C ASP A 38 6.75 11.67 5.72
N LYS A 39 7.71 11.91 4.83
CA LYS A 39 7.46 12.52 3.52
C LYS A 39 6.49 11.71 2.67
N ARG A 40 6.44 10.41 2.83
CA ARG A 40 5.49 9.55 2.12
C ARG A 40 4.04 9.86 2.50
N ARG A 41 3.80 10.27 3.77
CA ARG A 41 2.49 10.76 4.21
C ARG A 41 2.15 12.11 3.60
N THR A 42 3.09 13.04 3.59
CA THR A 42 2.83 14.42 3.19
C THR A 42 2.87 14.64 1.68
N GLU A 43 3.68 13.86 0.96
CA GLU A 43 3.90 14.02 -0.48
C GLU A 43 3.07 13.04 -1.33
N LEU A 44 2.67 11.88 -0.78
CA LEU A 44 1.94 10.85 -1.55
C LEU A 44 0.47 10.71 -1.15
N ILE A 45 0.05 11.24 0.01
CA ILE A 45 -1.32 11.12 0.49
C ILE A 45 -1.88 12.52 0.67
N HIS A 46 -2.70 12.96 -0.27
CA HIS A 46 -3.30 14.29 -0.26
C HIS A 46 -4.70 14.23 0.33
N ARG A 47 -5.01 15.18 1.22
CA ARG A 47 -6.33 15.36 1.82
C ARG A 47 -7.08 16.55 1.25
N GLN A 48 -6.34 17.53 0.74
CA GLN A 48 -6.90 18.74 0.14
C GLN A 48 -6.79 18.67 -1.37
N PHE A 49 -7.88 19.03 -2.04
CA PHE A 49 -7.98 19.09 -3.49
C PHE A 49 -8.24 20.52 -3.92
N TYR A 50 -7.87 20.83 -5.14
CA TYR A 50 -7.95 22.17 -5.71
C TYR A 50 -8.53 22.14 -7.11
N ASP A 51 -9.10 23.24 -7.55
CA ASP A 51 -9.42 23.47 -8.95
C ASP A 51 -8.19 23.94 -9.76
N GLN A 52 -8.40 24.26 -11.02
CA GLN A 52 -7.34 24.74 -11.91
C GLN A 52 -6.76 26.12 -11.53
N TYR A 53 -7.45 26.86 -10.68
CA TYR A 53 -7.03 28.18 -10.20
C TYR A 53 -6.34 28.11 -8.82
N GLY A 54 -6.35 26.94 -8.21
CA GLY A 54 -5.76 26.71 -6.89
C GLY A 54 -6.72 26.93 -5.73
N ASP A 55 -8.01 27.07 -6.00
CA ASP A 55 -9.03 27.20 -4.98
C ASP A 55 -9.40 25.81 -4.42
N PRO A 56 -9.58 25.69 -3.08
CA PRO A 56 -9.95 24.43 -2.45
C PRO A 56 -11.31 23.92 -2.94
N ILE A 57 -11.39 22.64 -3.28
CA ILE A 57 -12.64 21.97 -3.66
C ILE A 57 -12.89 20.70 -2.85
N THR A 58 -14.16 20.33 -2.77
CA THR A 58 -14.60 19.04 -2.24
C THR A 58 -14.95 18.13 -3.41
N ILE A 59 -14.43 16.89 -3.40
CA ILE A 59 -14.75 15.94 -4.45
C ILE A 59 -16.05 15.21 -4.18
N ALA A 60 -16.86 15.06 -5.22
CA ALA A 60 -18.23 14.51 -5.13
C ALA A 60 -18.26 13.04 -4.65
N SER A 61 -17.18 12.28 -4.83
CA SER A 61 -17.07 10.90 -4.35
C SER A 61 -16.99 10.75 -2.82
N GLY A 62 -16.84 11.88 -2.08
CA GLY A 62 -16.63 11.85 -0.63
C GLY A 62 -15.29 11.25 -0.18
N ALA A 63 -14.36 10.99 -1.11
CA ALA A 63 -13.04 10.49 -0.77
C ALA A 63 -12.29 11.51 0.08
N LYS A 64 -11.79 11.04 1.24
CA LYS A 64 -11.02 11.88 2.16
C LYS A 64 -9.57 12.09 1.72
N TYR A 65 -9.02 11.13 0.99
CA TYR A 65 -7.61 11.08 0.61
C TYR A 65 -7.44 10.68 -0.85
N TYR A 66 -6.36 11.15 -1.42
CA TYR A 66 -5.91 10.79 -2.75
C TYR A 66 -4.45 10.33 -2.70
N SER A 67 -4.16 9.19 -3.35
CA SER A 67 -2.79 8.72 -3.50
C SER A 67 -2.16 9.32 -4.74
N ALA A 68 -1.09 10.08 -4.56
CA ALA A 68 -0.33 10.68 -5.67
C ALA A 68 0.73 9.76 -6.27
N LYS A 69 0.72 8.46 -5.93
CA LYS A 69 1.76 7.53 -6.40
C LYS A 69 1.72 7.27 -7.90
N TYR A 70 0.54 7.40 -8.52
CA TYR A 70 0.31 7.14 -9.93
C TYR A 70 -0.37 8.32 -10.63
N VAL A 71 0.10 9.53 -10.32
CA VAL A 71 -0.43 10.73 -10.98
C VAL A 71 -0.09 10.70 -12.47
N ASP A 72 -1.09 10.94 -13.29
CA ASP A 72 -0.98 11.06 -14.74
C ASP A 72 -1.71 12.32 -15.19
N PRO A 73 -0.99 13.44 -15.40
CA PRO A 73 -1.59 14.70 -15.86
C PRO A 73 -2.29 14.59 -17.22
N ASP A 74 -1.87 13.62 -18.02
CA ASP A 74 -2.37 13.39 -19.38
C ASP A 74 -3.49 12.35 -19.44
N PHE A 75 -4.04 11.98 -18.26
CA PHE A 75 -5.16 11.04 -18.14
C PHE A 75 -6.36 11.49 -18.95
N ILE A 76 -6.86 10.61 -19.84
CA ILE A 76 -8.03 10.86 -20.70
C ILE A 76 -9.05 9.73 -20.53
N GLY A 77 -10.23 10.07 -20.03
CA GLY A 77 -11.32 9.10 -19.80
C GLY A 77 -10.92 8.03 -18.79
N GLU A 78 -10.75 6.80 -19.22
CA GLU A 78 -10.31 5.66 -18.40
C GLU A 78 -8.88 5.19 -18.75
N ARG A 79 -8.19 5.93 -19.61
CA ARG A 79 -6.84 5.58 -20.07
C ARG A 79 -5.79 6.38 -19.34
N THR A 80 -4.79 5.66 -18.82
CA THR A 80 -3.65 6.25 -18.14
C THR A 80 -2.34 5.76 -18.73
N SER A 81 -1.34 6.64 -18.77
CA SER A 81 0.05 6.31 -19.07
C SER A 81 0.84 5.91 -17.81
N ALA A 82 0.27 6.11 -16.62
CA ALA A 82 0.89 5.69 -15.38
C ALA A 82 1.06 4.16 -15.36
N ARG A 83 2.28 3.71 -15.05
CA ARG A 83 2.63 2.29 -15.02
C ARG A 83 2.73 1.80 -13.58
N PRO A 84 1.94 0.78 -13.19
CA PRO A 84 2.09 0.17 -11.87
C PRO A 84 3.45 -0.50 -11.75
N TYR A 85 4.05 -0.37 -10.57
CA TYR A 85 5.31 -1.04 -10.26
C TYR A 85 5.06 -2.54 -10.00
N LEU A 86 5.71 -3.39 -10.78
CA LEU A 86 5.75 -4.84 -10.51
C LEU A 86 6.85 -5.17 -9.51
N LEU A 87 8.01 -4.54 -9.68
CA LEU A 87 9.16 -4.68 -8.82
C LEU A 87 9.99 -3.40 -8.89
N ARG A 88 10.51 -2.94 -7.76
CA ARG A 88 11.39 -1.78 -7.71
C ARG A 88 12.47 -1.92 -6.65
N TYR A 89 13.48 -1.10 -6.72
CA TYR A 89 14.68 -1.19 -5.87
C TYR A 89 14.36 -1.19 -4.37
N SER A 90 13.39 -0.38 -3.92
CA SER A 90 12.99 -0.36 -2.52
C SER A 90 12.40 -1.70 -2.05
N ASP A 91 11.65 -2.40 -2.90
CA ASP A 91 11.12 -3.72 -2.59
C ASP A 91 12.25 -4.72 -2.39
N ILE A 92 13.22 -4.74 -3.31
CA ILE A 92 14.41 -5.60 -3.20
C ILE A 92 15.21 -5.30 -1.92
N LEU A 93 15.39 -4.01 -1.57
CA LEU A 93 16.08 -3.66 -0.33
C LEU A 93 15.37 -4.21 0.91
N LEU A 94 14.04 -4.15 0.94
CA LEU A 94 13.24 -4.64 2.07
C LEU A 94 13.21 -6.17 2.13
N VAL A 95 13.14 -6.85 0.97
CA VAL A 95 13.26 -8.32 0.91
C VAL A 95 14.63 -8.76 1.41
N LEU A 96 15.70 -8.10 0.96
CA LEU A 96 17.06 -8.41 1.40
C LEU A 96 17.23 -8.15 2.89
N ALA A 97 16.72 -7.02 3.41
CA ALA A 97 16.78 -6.69 4.83
C ALA A 97 16.07 -7.74 5.69
N GLU A 98 14.88 -8.20 5.28
CA GLU A 98 14.12 -9.23 5.98
C GLU A 98 14.87 -10.58 6.00
N ALA A 99 15.47 -10.96 4.87
CA ALA A 99 16.22 -12.21 4.73
C ALA A 99 17.53 -12.19 5.55
N ALA A 100 18.31 -11.13 5.43
CA ALA A 100 19.59 -10.97 6.12
C ALA A 100 19.45 -10.80 7.64
N GLY A 101 18.30 -10.32 8.10
CA GLY A 101 18.06 -10.06 9.53
C GLY A 101 18.80 -8.84 10.04
N PRO A 102 18.87 -8.64 11.40
CA PRO A 102 19.37 -7.40 11.98
C PRO A 102 20.86 -7.14 11.74
N SER A 103 21.68 -8.17 11.53
CA SER A 103 23.12 -7.99 11.34
C SER A 103 23.46 -7.13 10.12
N GLU A 104 22.76 -7.32 9.01
CA GLU A 104 23.02 -6.64 7.74
C GLU A 104 21.80 -5.84 7.23
N GLY A 105 20.62 -6.07 7.80
CA GLY A 105 19.38 -5.46 7.36
C GLY A 105 19.18 -4.01 7.75
N TYR A 106 19.74 -3.56 8.87
CA TYR A 106 19.60 -2.16 9.33
C TYR A 106 20.03 -1.13 8.28
N PRO A 107 21.20 -1.22 7.65
CA PRO A 107 21.61 -0.25 6.62
C PRO A 107 20.64 -0.18 5.45
N LEU A 108 20.07 -1.32 5.05
CA LEU A 108 19.16 -1.42 3.92
C LEU A 108 17.83 -0.72 4.20
N VAL A 109 17.21 -1.02 5.35
CA VAL A 109 15.96 -0.37 5.78
C VAL A 109 16.19 1.12 6.06
N ASN A 110 17.26 1.46 6.77
CA ASN A 110 17.56 2.83 7.17
C ASN A 110 17.83 3.75 5.98
N LYS A 111 18.30 3.22 4.85
CA LYS A 111 18.41 3.96 3.59
C LYS A 111 17.04 4.49 3.13
N LEU A 112 15.97 3.69 3.26
CA LEU A 112 14.60 4.08 2.89
C LEU A 112 14.02 5.06 3.91
N ARG A 113 14.25 4.81 5.20
CA ARG A 113 13.78 5.67 6.29
C ARG A 113 14.42 7.05 6.25
N SER A 114 15.72 7.13 5.98
CA SER A 114 16.44 8.39 5.79
C SER A 114 15.88 9.19 4.60
N ARG A 115 15.59 8.53 3.48
CA ARG A 115 14.94 9.17 2.33
C ARG A 115 13.55 9.69 2.69
N ALA A 116 12.80 8.94 3.48
CA ALA A 116 11.47 9.33 3.95
C ALA A 116 11.48 10.43 5.02
N GLY A 117 12.67 10.84 5.49
CA GLY A 117 12.81 11.89 6.51
C GLY A 117 12.40 11.46 7.92
N ILE A 118 12.45 10.16 8.21
CA ILE A 118 12.09 9.59 9.52
C ILE A 118 13.30 8.96 10.22
N PRO A 119 13.26 8.85 11.56
CA PRO A 119 14.36 8.26 12.33
C PRO A 119 14.70 6.84 11.87
N ASN A 120 15.98 6.53 11.84
CA ASN A 120 16.48 5.19 11.58
C ASN A 120 16.05 4.22 12.68
N PHE A 121 15.95 2.93 12.36
CA PHE A 121 15.80 1.90 13.38
C PHE A 121 17.03 1.88 14.27
N ALA A 122 16.81 1.88 15.58
CA ALA A 122 17.86 1.64 16.52
C ALA A 122 18.32 0.18 16.45
N PRO A 123 19.64 -0.09 16.55
CA PRO A 123 20.16 -1.45 16.60
C PRO A 123 19.71 -2.19 17.87
N GLY A 124 19.79 -3.53 17.86
CA GLY A 124 19.54 -4.35 19.03
C GLY A 124 18.21 -5.11 19.03
N LEU A 125 17.43 -5.03 17.95
CA LEU A 125 16.23 -5.85 17.83
C LEU A 125 16.60 -7.34 17.61
N GLU A 126 15.90 -8.22 18.30
CA GLU A 126 15.87 -9.64 18.00
C GLU A 126 15.32 -9.89 16.58
N LEU A 127 15.72 -11.00 15.94
CA LEU A 127 15.36 -11.33 14.56
C LEU A 127 13.84 -11.23 14.26
N LYS A 128 13.03 -11.78 15.15
CA LYS A 128 11.56 -11.75 15.00
C LYS A 128 11.01 -10.33 15.04
N SER A 129 11.49 -9.53 15.98
CA SER A 129 11.09 -8.12 16.15
C SER A 129 11.56 -7.27 14.96
N PHE A 130 12.80 -7.48 14.51
CA PHE A 130 13.35 -6.81 13.35
C PHE A 130 12.52 -7.10 12.10
N ARG A 131 12.22 -8.36 11.81
CA ARG A 131 11.37 -8.74 10.67
C ARG A 131 9.99 -8.10 10.74
N LYS A 132 9.38 -8.04 11.92
CA LYS A 132 8.09 -7.36 12.12
C LYS A 132 8.17 -5.88 11.74
N GLU A 133 9.22 -5.18 12.14
CA GLU A 133 9.44 -3.78 11.78
C GLU A 133 9.73 -3.60 10.29
N VAL A 134 10.46 -4.52 9.66
CA VAL A 134 10.66 -4.51 8.19
C VAL A 134 9.32 -4.68 7.46
N ILE A 135 8.45 -5.60 7.88
CA ILE A 135 7.12 -5.79 7.28
C ILE A 135 6.25 -4.54 7.45
N LYS A 136 6.38 -3.84 8.59
CA LYS A 136 5.71 -2.56 8.80
C LYS A 136 6.27 -1.48 7.86
N GLU A 137 7.57 -1.39 7.70
CA GLU A 137 8.22 -0.47 6.76
C GLU A 137 7.80 -0.75 5.32
N ARG A 138 7.64 -2.03 4.92
CA ARG A 138 7.09 -2.43 3.62
C ARG A 138 5.68 -1.88 3.40
N ALA A 139 4.82 -1.89 4.43
CA ALA A 139 3.48 -1.34 4.34
C ALA A 139 3.47 0.16 3.99
N PHE A 140 4.41 0.93 4.53
CA PHE A 140 4.55 2.35 4.23
C PHE A 140 5.21 2.60 2.88
N GLU A 141 6.32 1.90 2.60
CA GLU A 141 7.10 2.11 1.40
C GLU A 141 6.37 1.67 0.13
N LEU A 142 5.71 0.51 0.19
CA LEU A 142 5.00 -0.11 -0.92
C LEU A 142 3.48 0.13 -0.87
N ALA A 143 3.04 1.13 -0.09
CA ALA A 143 1.64 1.52 -0.04
C ALA A 143 1.08 1.76 -1.44
N PHE A 144 -0.14 1.28 -1.70
CA PHE A 144 -0.85 1.42 -2.98
C PHE A 144 -0.24 0.66 -4.18
N GLU A 145 0.74 -0.23 -3.95
CA GLU A 145 1.39 -1.05 -4.99
C GLU A 145 0.86 -2.50 -5.04
N GLY A 146 -0.15 -2.83 -4.24
CA GLY A 146 -0.77 -4.17 -4.24
C GLY A 146 -0.02 -5.24 -3.42
N ASN A 147 1.11 -4.91 -2.80
CA ASN A 147 1.96 -5.87 -2.09
C ASN A 147 1.41 -6.32 -0.72
N ARG A 148 0.56 -5.51 -0.07
CA ARG A 148 0.20 -5.68 1.35
C ARG A 148 -0.45 -7.01 1.65
N LEU A 149 -1.39 -7.48 0.82
CA LEU A 149 -2.08 -8.75 1.05
C LEU A 149 -1.11 -9.95 1.04
N PHE A 150 -0.14 -9.94 0.13
CA PHE A 150 0.88 -10.98 0.05
C PHE A 150 1.78 -10.98 1.29
N ASP A 151 2.19 -9.81 1.76
CA ASP A 151 2.97 -9.68 3.00
C ASP A 151 2.20 -10.21 4.21
N LEU A 152 0.93 -9.85 4.36
CA LEU A 152 0.09 -10.32 5.46
C LEU A 152 -0.14 -11.84 5.42
N ARG A 153 -0.37 -12.40 4.23
CA ARG A 153 -0.57 -13.85 4.05
C ARG A 153 0.66 -14.65 4.40
N ARG A 154 1.82 -14.29 3.84
CA ARG A 154 3.06 -15.03 4.10
C ARG A 154 3.56 -14.91 5.54
N THR A 155 3.11 -13.90 6.28
CA THR A 155 3.44 -13.72 7.69
C THR A 155 2.37 -14.21 8.65
N GLY A 156 1.24 -14.73 8.15
CA GLY A 156 0.12 -15.22 8.96
C GLY A 156 -0.53 -14.12 9.81
N THR A 157 -0.61 -12.89 9.28
CA THR A 157 -1.10 -11.73 10.05
C THR A 157 -2.32 -11.06 9.43
N VAL A 158 -3.03 -11.71 8.52
CA VAL A 158 -4.21 -11.16 7.86
C VAL A 158 -5.29 -10.84 8.88
N THR A 159 -5.69 -11.83 9.68
CA THR A 159 -6.81 -11.71 10.64
C THR A 159 -6.51 -10.76 11.78
N SER A 160 -5.26 -10.64 12.18
CA SER A 160 -4.82 -9.72 13.24
C SER A 160 -4.63 -8.27 12.75
N THR A 161 -4.52 -8.07 11.43
CA THR A 161 -4.24 -6.73 10.85
C THR A 161 -5.47 -6.13 10.18
N VAL A 162 -6.27 -6.96 9.50
CA VAL A 162 -7.45 -6.52 8.73
C VAL A 162 -8.70 -6.77 9.56
N THR A 163 -9.39 -5.70 9.94
CA THR A 163 -10.56 -5.78 10.84
C THR A 163 -11.67 -6.67 10.28
N GLU A 164 -11.93 -6.57 8.98
CA GLU A 164 -12.95 -7.36 8.29
C GLU A 164 -12.61 -8.85 8.25
N ALA A 165 -11.32 -9.17 8.24
CA ALA A 165 -10.84 -10.56 8.26
C ALA A 165 -10.70 -11.16 9.67
N SER A 166 -10.94 -10.39 10.73
CA SER A 166 -10.76 -10.85 12.13
C SER A 166 -11.68 -12.02 12.51
N LYS A 167 -12.75 -12.23 11.76
CA LYS A 167 -13.69 -13.35 11.96
C LYS A 167 -13.34 -14.58 11.13
N MET A 168 -12.36 -14.49 10.25
CA MET A 168 -11.89 -15.62 9.44
C MET A 168 -10.86 -16.44 10.23
N SER A 169 -10.72 -17.73 9.91
CA SER A 169 -9.55 -18.48 10.36
C SER A 169 -8.29 -18.00 9.60
N GLU A 170 -7.10 -18.13 10.21
CA GLU A 170 -5.84 -17.81 9.53
C GLU A 170 -5.67 -18.66 8.26
N GLU A 171 -6.13 -19.90 8.27
CA GLU A 171 -6.09 -20.80 7.11
C GLU A 171 -6.96 -20.25 5.96
N SER A 172 -8.20 -19.83 6.25
CA SER A 172 -9.09 -19.22 5.25
C SER A 172 -8.56 -17.89 4.72
N ALA A 173 -7.86 -17.13 5.56
CA ALA A 173 -7.27 -15.85 5.16
C ALA A 173 -5.97 -16.02 4.34
N ALA A 174 -5.30 -17.18 4.44
CA ALA A 174 -4.03 -17.45 3.77
C ALA A 174 -4.19 -17.68 2.27
N PHE A 175 -5.31 -18.27 1.84
CA PHE A 175 -5.49 -18.70 0.45
C PHE A 175 -6.84 -18.27 -0.11
N TYR A 176 -6.94 -18.13 -1.42
CA TYR A 176 -8.21 -18.06 -2.10
C TYR A 176 -8.71 -19.48 -2.40
N PRO A 177 -9.99 -19.79 -2.17
CA PRO A 177 -10.54 -21.06 -2.59
C PRO A 177 -10.51 -21.18 -4.12
N ILE A 178 -10.39 -22.40 -4.61
CA ILE A 178 -10.53 -22.67 -6.04
C ILE A 178 -11.98 -22.35 -6.42
N PRO A 179 -12.24 -21.56 -7.49
CA PRO A 179 -13.60 -21.26 -7.91
C PRO A 179 -14.43 -22.52 -8.14
N GLN A 180 -15.67 -22.53 -7.68
CA GLN A 180 -16.54 -23.71 -7.78
C GLN A 180 -16.66 -24.23 -9.22
N ARG A 181 -16.69 -23.32 -10.20
CA ARG A 181 -16.71 -23.68 -11.61
C ARG A 181 -15.52 -24.55 -12.03
N GLU A 182 -14.32 -24.28 -11.53
CA GLU A 182 -13.12 -25.08 -11.85
C GLU A 182 -13.19 -26.46 -11.20
N ILE A 183 -13.77 -26.56 -10.00
CA ILE A 183 -14.00 -27.84 -9.33
C ILE A 183 -15.00 -28.68 -10.10
N ASP A 184 -16.05 -28.06 -10.63
CA ASP A 184 -17.13 -28.76 -11.36
C ASP A 184 -16.65 -29.25 -12.74
N LEU A 185 -15.75 -28.52 -13.37
CA LEU A 185 -15.27 -28.81 -14.75
C LEU A 185 -14.01 -29.66 -14.76
N ASN A 186 -13.23 -29.71 -13.69
CA ASN A 186 -11.97 -30.44 -13.66
C ASN A 186 -12.02 -31.63 -12.68
N PRO A 187 -12.13 -32.86 -13.18
CA PRO A 187 -12.23 -34.04 -12.33
C PRO A 187 -10.98 -34.31 -11.48
N ASN A 188 -9.85 -33.68 -11.83
CA ASN A 188 -8.59 -33.83 -11.08
C ASN A 188 -8.46 -32.87 -9.90
N VAL A 189 -9.41 -31.94 -9.71
CA VAL A 189 -9.44 -31.06 -8.55
C VAL A 189 -10.15 -31.79 -7.40
N GLU A 190 -9.39 -32.15 -6.36
CA GLU A 190 -9.94 -32.78 -5.18
C GLU A 190 -10.87 -31.81 -4.44
N LYS A 191 -12.16 -32.17 -4.33
CA LYS A 191 -13.17 -31.35 -3.65
C LYS A 191 -12.87 -31.13 -2.16
N GLU A 192 -12.15 -32.06 -1.53
CA GLU A 192 -11.76 -31.97 -0.12
C GLU A 192 -10.77 -30.83 0.15
N ASN A 193 -9.94 -30.46 -0.82
CA ASN A 193 -8.98 -29.37 -0.66
C ASN A 193 -9.66 -27.98 -0.64
N ASN A 194 -10.88 -27.88 -1.14
CA ASN A 194 -11.60 -26.60 -1.16
C ASN A 194 -12.45 -26.37 0.10
N ASN A 195 -12.74 -27.43 0.86
CA ASN A 195 -13.50 -27.35 2.12
C ASN A 195 -12.67 -26.90 3.33
N LYS A 196 -11.35 -26.71 3.11
CA LYS A 196 -10.41 -26.23 4.13
C LYS A 196 -10.25 -24.69 4.12
N PHE A 197 -10.90 -24.00 3.18
CA PHE A 197 -10.78 -22.56 2.99
C PHE A 197 -12.09 -21.80 3.20
#